data_132abae177a1e61de45b6a30deb27cbe
#
_entry.id   132abae177a1e61de45b6a30deb27cbe
#
_cell.length_a   1.000
_cell.length_b   1.000
_cell.length_c   1.000
_cell.angle_alpha   90.00
_cell.angle_beta   90.00
_cell.angle_gamma   90.00
#
_symmetry.space_group_name_H-M   'P 1'
#
loop_
_entity.id
_entity.type
_entity.pdbx_description
1 polymer ?
#
loop_
_entity_poly.entity_id
_entity_poly.type
_entity_poly.pdbx_seq_one_letter_code
_entity_poly.pdbx_strand_id
1 'polypeptide(L)'
;MDPGFAFGAITLAALGGALAPFAHRRLALSRAKHRSLAGHARMAKRVAALLPGYAYDEARFFASDGAPADVVALRRAGLERLAQQYRERFARSVAMTAEAAEGLSDLQFTGAYRVPFQYGPVLRQHLKVGSFVQATEGHHLVDLDGNRLVDLSGSYGVNVFGHEAYKQCIAEGSARVAALGPLLGSYHPVLADNVRCLKRISGLDEVSFHMSGTEAVMQAVRLARYHTGRRHLVRFAGAYHGWWEDVQPGPGNPLPPRETYTLKEMDERTLKVLRQRRDIACVLVNPLQALHPNAAAPGDSTLLGSRNRARYDKAAYTAWLHALREVCSERGIVLIFDEVFLGFRLAPGGAQQYFGVRADMVTYGKTLGGGLPVGVVCGRHALMKRFREQRPADICFARGTFNSHPYVMGAMGAFLDRLETPAWQASYADLDARWDARAARFDAAMAAAGLPLRAANMTSVWTINYIEPSRYHWMFQFYLRAAGVALSWVGTGRLIFPHSFDDGAFDDVLQRFVAAGEAMRADGWWWQDPQASDKAIRRSLLVEMLRARFGSFGSFGG
;
A
#
# COMPACT_ATOMS: atom_id res chain seq x y z
N MET A 1 -15.18 39.36 -52.69
CA MET A 1 -14.66 38.33 -51.76
C MET A 1 -14.73 36.98 -52.46
N ASP A 2 -13.58 36.35 -52.60
CA ASP A 2 -13.47 35.08 -53.30
C ASP A 2 -14.31 34.00 -52.60
N PRO A 3 -15.26 33.35 -53.29
CA PRO A 3 -16.09 32.29 -52.68
C PRO A 3 -15.28 31.15 -52.07
N GLY A 4 -14.07 30.89 -52.57
CA GLY A 4 -13.17 29.88 -52.05
C GLY A 4 -12.60 30.21 -50.64
N PHE A 5 -12.40 31.48 -50.34
CA PHE A 5 -11.91 31.93 -49.02
C PHE A 5 -12.99 31.85 -47.94
N ALA A 6 -14.23 32.14 -48.30
CA ALA A 6 -15.38 32.03 -47.39
C ALA A 6 -15.69 30.57 -47.06
N PHE A 7 -15.61 29.67 -48.03
CA PHE A 7 -15.83 28.23 -47.81
C PHE A 7 -14.71 27.61 -46.92
N GLY A 8 -13.45 28.00 -47.13
CA GLY A 8 -12.32 27.57 -46.32
C GLY A 8 -12.43 28.04 -44.85
N ALA A 9 -12.86 29.29 -44.62
CA ALA A 9 -13.04 29.84 -43.28
C ALA A 9 -14.19 29.20 -42.52
N ILE A 10 -15.31 28.91 -43.20
CA ILE A 10 -16.47 28.20 -42.61
C ILE A 10 -16.10 26.74 -42.25
N THR A 11 -15.34 26.06 -43.10
CA THR A 11 -14.88 24.67 -42.86
C THR A 11 -13.91 24.62 -41.71
N LEU A 12 -12.98 25.55 -41.58
CA LEU A 12 -12.05 25.67 -40.45
C LEU A 12 -12.78 26.00 -39.12
N ALA A 13 -13.77 26.89 -39.18
CA ALA A 13 -14.58 27.21 -38.00
C ALA A 13 -15.45 26.03 -37.54
N ALA A 14 -16.05 25.29 -38.50
CA ALA A 14 -16.82 24.08 -38.22
C ALA A 14 -15.94 22.96 -37.67
N LEU A 15 -14.75 22.72 -38.23
CA LEU A 15 -13.77 21.76 -37.70
C LEU A 15 -13.24 22.19 -36.32
N GLY A 16 -12.94 23.48 -36.14
CA GLY A 16 -12.56 24.03 -34.85
C GLY A 16 -13.66 23.86 -33.78
N GLY A 17 -14.91 24.15 -34.15
CA GLY A 17 -16.08 23.93 -33.27
C GLY A 17 -16.32 22.47 -32.92
N ALA A 18 -16.11 21.54 -33.86
CA ALA A 18 -16.23 20.10 -33.62
C ALA A 18 -15.09 19.53 -32.77
N LEU A 19 -13.86 20.06 -32.91
CA LEU A 19 -12.67 19.60 -32.18
C LEU A 19 -12.54 20.24 -30.79
N ALA A 20 -13.10 21.44 -30.57
CA ALA A 20 -12.99 22.17 -29.32
C ALA A 20 -13.52 21.37 -28.11
N PRO A 21 -14.70 20.70 -28.15
CA PRO A 21 -15.18 19.87 -27.05
C PRO A 21 -14.27 18.67 -26.75
N PHE A 22 -13.68 18.07 -27.79
CA PHE A 22 -12.74 16.96 -27.64
C PHE A 22 -11.43 17.43 -27.00
N ALA A 23 -10.87 18.54 -27.47
CA ALA A 23 -9.67 19.15 -26.89
C ALA A 23 -9.90 19.57 -25.43
N HIS A 24 -11.05 20.17 -25.14
CA HIS A 24 -11.44 20.56 -23.78
C HIS A 24 -11.50 19.34 -22.83
N ARG A 25 -12.16 18.25 -23.24
CA ARG A 25 -12.25 17.02 -22.44
C ARG A 25 -10.87 16.37 -22.22
N ARG A 26 -10.01 16.40 -23.24
CA ARG A 26 -8.63 15.88 -23.14
C ARG A 26 -7.78 16.72 -22.17
N LEU A 27 -7.93 18.05 -22.24
CA LEU A 27 -7.24 18.97 -21.34
C LEU A 27 -7.73 18.82 -19.89
N ALA A 28 -9.04 18.69 -19.67
CA ALA A 28 -9.63 18.44 -18.36
C ALA A 28 -9.08 17.14 -17.74
N LEU A 29 -9.03 16.05 -18.51
CA LEU A 29 -8.42 14.78 -18.07
C LEU A 29 -6.94 14.93 -17.72
N SER A 30 -6.17 15.64 -18.55
CA SER A 30 -4.75 15.90 -18.30
C SER A 30 -4.52 16.67 -16.99
N ARG A 31 -5.35 17.67 -16.71
CA ARG A 31 -5.27 18.51 -15.49
C ARG A 31 -5.70 17.75 -14.22
N ALA A 32 -6.56 16.76 -14.34
CA ALA A 32 -7.00 15.90 -13.22
C ALA A 32 -5.98 14.80 -12.87
N LYS A 33 -5.00 14.52 -13.73
CA LYS A 33 -3.92 13.58 -13.42
C LYS A 33 -2.93 14.17 -12.42
N HIS A 34 -2.36 13.31 -11.57
CA HIS A 34 -1.27 13.74 -10.71
C HIS A 34 -0.04 14.13 -11.55
N ARG A 35 0.66 15.20 -11.16
CA ARG A 35 1.82 15.73 -11.92
C ARG A 35 3.04 14.82 -11.90
N SER A 36 3.18 13.96 -10.88
CA SER A 36 4.28 13.00 -10.79
C SER A 36 4.05 11.79 -11.69
N LEU A 37 5.07 10.96 -11.81
CA LEU A 37 5.01 9.70 -12.55
C LEU A 37 3.88 8.76 -12.06
N ALA A 38 3.41 8.89 -10.82
CA ALA A 38 2.27 8.14 -10.30
C ALA A 38 0.98 8.35 -11.10
N GLY A 39 0.77 9.54 -11.69
CA GLY A 39 -0.36 9.84 -12.60
C GLY A 39 -0.12 9.44 -14.06
N HIS A 40 1.09 9.00 -14.42
CA HIS A 40 1.53 8.80 -15.80
C HIS A 40 2.23 7.45 -16.01
N ALA A 41 1.50 6.34 -15.86
CA ALA A 41 2.05 4.98 -15.87
C ALA A 41 2.94 4.65 -17.09
N ARG A 42 2.56 5.10 -18.30
CA ARG A 42 3.37 4.90 -19.51
C ARG A 42 4.70 5.65 -19.44
N MET A 43 4.68 6.89 -18.94
CA MET A 43 5.89 7.68 -18.76
C MET A 43 6.78 7.10 -17.67
N ALA A 44 6.18 6.65 -16.56
CA ALA A 44 6.91 6.00 -15.47
C ALA A 44 7.71 4.79 -15.95
N LYS A 45 7.10 3.92 -16.79
CA LYS A 45 7.79 2.76 -17.37
C LYS A 45 8.93 3.15 -18.30
N ARG A 46 8.71 4.16 -19.15
CA ARG A 46 9.76 4.69 -20.05
C ARG A 46 10.93 5.28 -19.27
N VAL A 47 10.63 6.09 -18.24
CA VAL A 47 11.67 6.68 -17.37
C VAL A 47 12.43 5.58 -16.65
N ALA A 48 11.76 4.57 -16.09
CA ALA A 48 12.41 3.45 -15.43
C ALA A 48 13.37 2.69 -16.36
N ALA A 49 12.99 2.47 -17.63
CA ALA A 49 13.85 1.83 -18.63
C ALA A 49 15.07 2.68 -19.05
N LEU A 50 15.03 3.98 -18.80
CA LEU A 50 16.13 4.90 -19.13
C LEU A 50 17.10 5.12 -17.95
N LEU A 51 16.69 4.79 -16.72
CA LEU A 51 17.53 4.99 -15.54
C LEU A 51 18.66 3.96 -15.52
N PRO A 52 19.94 4.40 -15.48
CA PRO A 52 21.05 3.47 -15.38
C PRO A 52 21.15 2.90 -13.98
N GLY A 53 21.64 1.67 -13.86
CA GLY A 53 22.15 1.15 -12.60
C GLY A 53 23.50 1.79 -12.29
N TYR A 54 23.69 2.21 -11.03
CA TYR A 54 24.98 2.63 -10.50
C TYR A 54 25.05 2.28 -9.01
N ALA A 55 26.25 2.16 -8.50
CA ALA A 55 26.50 1.88 -7.10
C ALA A 55 27.47 2.90 -6.52
N TYR A 56 27.35 3.16 -5.24
CA TYR A 56 28.36 3.90 -4.51
C TYR A 56 29.50 2.96 -4.14
N ASP A 57 30.73 3.49 -4.21
CA ASP A 57 31.84 2.94 -3.50
C ASP A 57 31.70 3.22 -1.99
N GLU A 58 32.64 2.68 -1.21
CA GLU A 58 32.59 2.81 0.24
C GLU A 58 32.72 4.28 0.69
N ALA A 59 33.56 5.07 0.04
CA ALA A 59 33.75 6.49 0.37
C ALA A 59 32.43 7.28 0.14
N ARG A 60 31.81 7.08 -1.01
CA ARG A 60 30.54 7.73 -1.34
C ARG A 60 29.38 7.21 -0.50
N PHE A 61 29.40 5.93 -0.11
CA PHE A 61 28.38 5.35 0.76
C PHE A 61 28.24 6.12 2.08
N PHE A 62 29.37 6.48 2.74
CA PHE A 62 29.34 7.19 4.02
C PHE A 62 29.20 8.72 3.90
N ALA A 63 29.51 9.30 2.76
CA ALA A 63 29.54 10.75 2.55
C ALA A 63 28.63 11.24 1.41
N SER A 64 27.57 10.49 1.07
CA SER A 64 26.70 10.87 -0.06
C SER A 64 25.94 12.18 0.15
N ASP A 65 25.81 12.62 1.40
CA ASP A 65 25.19 13.88 1.82
C ASP A 65 26.19 15.03 2.04
N GLY A 66 27.49 14.78 1.81
CA GLY A 66 28.54 15.78 2.02
C GLY A 66 29.04 15.87 3.48
N ALA A 67 28.76 14.84 4.29
CA ALA A 67 29.19 14.81 5.69
C ALA A 67 30.71 15.00 5.85
N PRO A 68 31.17 15.75 6.90
CA PRO A 68 32.56 15.95 7.18
C PRO A 68 33.26 14.66 7.68
N ALA A 69 34.58 14.64 7.69
CA ALA A 69 35.35 13.43 7.94
C ALA A 69 35.11 12.78 9.32
N ASP A 70 34.87 13.58 10.35
CA ASP A 70 34.54 13.11 11.70
C ASP A 70 33.21 12.35 11.73
N VAL A 71 32.17 12.87 11.05
CA VAL A 71 30.85 12.22 10.91
C VAL A 71 30.99 10.93 10.07
N VAL A 72 31.79 10.95 9.00
CA VAL A 72 32.08 9.76 8.19
C VAL A 72 32.78 8.67 9.05
N ALA A 73 33.69 9.05 9.92
CA ALA A 73 34.35 8.11 10.84
C ALA A 73 33.37 7.51 11.84
N LEU A 74 32.44 8.31 12.41
CA LEU A 74 31.37 7.82 13.28
C LEU A 74 30.44 6.82 12.55
N ARG A 75 30.02 7.13 11.31
CA ARG A 75 29.17 6.25 10.50
C ARG A 75 29.85 4.92 10.20
N ARG A 76 31.14 4.93 9.89
CA ARG A 76 31.94 3.73 9.61
C ARG A 76 32.04 2.83 10.85
N ALA A 77 32.43 3.40 11.99
CA ALA A 77 32.48 2.69 13.25
C ALA A 77 31.11 2.17 13.70
N GLY A 78 30.04 2.98 13.51
CA GLY A 78 28.67 2.62 13.82
C GLY A 78 28.15 1.45 12.96
N LEU A 79 28.43 1.49 11.64
CA LEU A 79 28.04 0.39 10.74
C LEU A 79 28.74 -0.92 11.14
N GLU A 80 30.01 -0.89 11.50
CA GLU A 80 30.74 -2.10 11.93
C GLU A 80 30.19 -2.67 13.25
N ARG A 81 29.89 -1.82 14.25
CA ARG A 81 29.23 -2.24 15.49
C ARG A 81 27.87 -2.88 15.21
N LEU A 82 27.05 -2.24 14.36
CA LEU A 82 25.75 -2.76 13.99
C LEU A 82 25.86 -4.09 13.22
N ALA A 83 26.83 -4.20 12.31
CA ALA A 83 27.11 -5.42 11.56
C ALA A 83 27.54 -6.57 12.48
N GLN A 84 28.38 -6.29 13.49
CA GLN A 84 28.76 -7.27 14.49
C GLN A 84 27.54 -7.76 15.29
N GLN A 85 26.70 -6.84 15.76
CA GLN A 85 25.46 -7.18 16.45
C GLN A 85 24.53 -8.07 15.60
N TYR A 86 24.47 -7.81 14.28
CA TYR A 86 23.68 -8.62 13.35
C TYR A 86 24.26 -10.02 13.16
N ARG A 87 25.58 -10.14 13.01
CA ARG A 87 26.27 -11.44 12.91
C ARG A 87 26.05 -12.32 14.15
N GLU A 88 26.05 -11.70 15.34
CA GLU A 88 25.83 -12.43 16.60
C GLU A 88 24.36 -12.83 16.81
N ARG A 89 23.43 -11.95 16.50
CA ARG A 89 22.03 -12.12 16.86
C ARG A 89 21.18 -12.82 15.81
N PHE A 90 21.52 -12.73 14.52
CA PHE A 90 20.66 -13.18 13.42
C PHE A 90 21.32 -14.20 12.49
N ALA A 91 22.35 -14.90 12.95
CA ALA A 91 23.20 -15.76 12.12
C ALA A 91 22.40 -16.84 11.37
N ARG A 92 21.57 -17.62 12.09
CA ARG A 92 20.81 -18.73 11.52
C ARG A 92 19.73 -18.24 10.56
N SER A 93 18.98 -17.21 10.96
CA SER A 93 17.94 -16.60 10.13
C SER A 93 18.50 -16.02 8.83
N VAL A 94 19.68 -15.40 8.89
CA VAL A 94 20.40 -14.86 7.72
C VAL A 94 20.90 -15.98 6.83
N ALA A 95 21.53 -17.03 7.38
CA ALA A 95 22.04 -18.17 6.61
C ALA A 95 20.93 -18.88 5.83
N MET A 96 19.81 -19.22 6.51
CA MET A 96 18.65 -19.82 5.87
C MET A 96 18.04 -18.92 4.77
N THR A 97 18.02 -17.60 5.01
CA THR A 97 17.51 -16.65 4.01
C THR A 97 18.42 -16.61 2.78
N ALA A 98 19.74 -16.67 2.96
CA ALA A 98 20.69 -16.68 1.86
C ALA A 98 20.56 -17.95 1.02
N GLU A 99 20.48 -19.11 1.66
CA GLU A 99 20.27 -20.40 1.00
C GLU A 99 18.97 -20.42 0.19
N ALA A 100 17.85 -20.05 0.82
CA ALA A 100 16.55 -20.04 0.14
C ALA A 100 16.50 -19.02 -1.02
N ALA A 101 17.23 -17.90 -0.91
CA ALA A 101 17.25 -16.89 -1.96
C ALA A 101 17.89 -17.37 -3.27
N GLU A 102 18.69 -18.45 -3.26
CA GLU A 102 19.23 -19.05 -4.49
C GLU A 102 18.11 -19.57 -5.40
N GLY A 103 17.02 -20.11 -4.82
CA GLY A 103 15.88 -20.66 -5.53
C GLY A 103 14.57 -19.87 -5.43
N LEU A 104 14.53 -18.79 -4.64
CA LEU A 104 13.29 -18.04 -4.37
C LEU A 104 13.43 -16.58 -4.82
N SER A 105 12.86 -16.27 -5.99
CA SER A 105 12.92 -14.94 -6.62
C SER A 105 12.32 -13.82 -5.76
N ASP A 106 11.32 -14.12 -4.94
CA ASP A 106 10.71 -13.13 -4.03
C ASP A 106 11.70 -12.64 -2.98
N LEU A 107 12.55 -13.51 -2.43
CA LEU A 107 13.62 -13.11 -1.51
C LEU A 107 14.71 -12.32 -2.21
N GLN A 108 15.05 -12.67 -3.45
CA GLN A 108 16.00 -11.89 -4.26
C GLN A 108 15.48 -10.48 -4.48
N PHE A 109 14.21 -10.35 -4.87
CA PHE A 109 13.56 -9.07 -5.10
C PHE A 109 13.50 -8.22 -3.82
N THR A 110 12.98 -8.76 -2.72
CA THR A 110 12.87 -8.03 -1.46
C THR A 110 14.23 -7.63 -0.88
N GLY A 111 15.24 -8.46 -1.05
CA GLY A 111 16.62 -8.16 -0.68
C GLY A 111 17.24 -7.02 -1.51
N ALA A 112 16.93 -6.98 -2.82
CA ALA A 112 17.45 -5.95 -3.73
C ALA A 112 16.84 -4.56 -3.48
N TYR A 113 15.53 -4.52 -3.14
CA TYR A 113 14.76 -3.26 -3.04
C TYR A 113 14.51 -2.77 -1.60
N ARG A 114 15.14 -3.38 -0.61
CA ARG A 114 15.03 -2.97 0.79
C ARG A 114 15.59 -1.58 1.07
N VAL A 115 16.58 -1.16 0.30
CA VAL A 115 17.25 0.14 0.39
C VAL A 115 17.40 0.77 -0.99
N PRO A 116 17.68 2.08 -1.09
CA PRO A 116 17.96 2.68 -2.39
C PRO A 116 19.09 1.93 -3.10
N PHE A 117 18.89 1.61 -4.38
CA PHE A 117 19.72 0.66 -5.13
C PHE A 117 21.22 1.00 -5.12
N GLN A 118 21.57 2.29 -5.13
CA GLN A 118 22.97 2.74 -5.15
C GLN A 118 23.73 2.42 -3.86
N TYR A 119 23.06 2.27 -2.72
CA TYR A 119 23.66 1.90 -1.43
C TYR A 119 23.71 0.37 -1.24
N GLY A 120 22.91 -0.37 -1.98
CA GLY A 120 22.72 -1.81 -1.79
C GLY A 120 24.01 -2.64 -1.81
N PRO A 121 24.95 -2.44 -2.75
CA PRO A 121 26.17 -3.25 -2.84
C PRO A 121 27.05 -3.17 -1.58
N VAL A 122 27.33 -1.97 -1.08
CA VAL A 122 28.11 -1.80 0.16
C VAL A 122 27.34 -2.32 1.37
N LEU A 123 26.07 -1.95 1.49
CA LEU A 123 25.27 -2.36 2.65
C LEU A 123 25.17 -3.88 2.80
N ARG A 124 24.94 -4.63 1.72
CA ARG A 124 24.80 -6.09 1.76
C ARG A 124 26.08 -6.85 2.18
N GLN A 125 27.22 -6.20 2.17
CA GLN A 125 28.46 -6.77 2.72
C GLN A 125 28.45 -6.75 4.25
N HIS A 126 27.77 -5.77 4.87
CA HIS A 126 27.73 -5.55 6.31
C HIS A 126 26.44 -6.03 6.97
N LEU A 127 25.30 -5.70 6.39
CA LEU A 127 23.97 -5.95 6.99
C LEU A 127 23.10 -6.83 6.10
N LYS A 128 22.73 -8.00 6.62
CA LYS A 128 21.78 -8.91 5.99
C LYS A 128 20.59 -9.11 6.91
N VAL A 129 19.38 -9.12 6.37
CA VAL A 129 18.15 -9.29 7.13
C VAL A 129 17.60 -10.68 6.89
N GLY A 130 17.48 -11.49 7.94
CA GLY A 130 16.81 -12.78 7.91
C GLY A 130 15.30 -12.63 7.75
N SER A 131 14.69 -13.49 6.93
CA SER A 131 13.24 -13.49 6.63
C SER A 131 12.51 -14.69 7.23
N PHE A 132 13.22 -15.60 7.91
CA PHE A 132 12.63 -16.79 8.50
C PHE A 132 12.28 -16.57 9.96
N VAL A 133 11.08 -17.03 10.33
CA VAL A 133 10.57 -17.07 11.69
C VAL A 133 10.02 -18.47 11.99
N GLN A 134 10.13 -18.92 13.23
CA GLN A 134 9.65 -20.24 13.65
C GLN A 134 8.33 -20.19 14.44
N ALA A 135 8.00 -19.05 15.04
CA ALA A 135 6.78 -18.90 15.83
C ALA A 135 6.29 -17.45 15.88
N THR A 136 5.04 -17.28 16.27
CA THR A 136 4.50 -16.02 16.76
C THR A 136 4.02 -16.20 18.19
N GLU A 137 4.27 -15.21 19.05
CA GLU A 137 3.91 -15.24 20.49
C GLU A 137 3.39 -13.86 20.89
N GLY A 138 2.09 -13.75 21.16
CA GLY A 138 1.45 -12.46 21.43
C GLY A 138 1.65 -11.50 20.28
N HIS A 139 2.41 -10.41 20.51
CA HIS A 139 2.74 -9.41 19.49
C HIS A 139 4.14 -9.60 18.88
N HIS A 140 4.80 -10.71 19.13
CA HIS A 140 6.18 -10.95 18.70
C HIS A 140 6.27 -12.03 17.61
N LEU A 141 7.22 -11.81 16.71
CA LEU A 141 7.78 -12.87 15.86
C LEU A 141 9.00 -13.46 16.57
N VAL A 142 9.13 -14.78 16.56
CA VAL A 142 10.31 -15.48 17.06
C VAL A 142 11.09 -16.01 15.87
N ASP A 143 12.30 -15.51 15.65
CA ASP A 143 13.14 -15.95 14.53
C ASP A 143 13.87 -17.26 14.83
N LEU A 144 14.68 -17.74 13.86
CA LEU A 144 15.42 -19.01 14.02
C LEU A 144 16.57 -18.92 15.05
N ASP A 145 16.96 -17.74 15.43
CA ASP A 145 17.98 -17.48 16.44
C ASP A 145 17.39 -17.28 17.84
N GLY A 146 16.03 -17.36 17.97
CA GLY A 146 15.32 -17.17 19.23
C GLY A 146 15.05 -15.70 19.58
N ASN A 147 15.35 -14.75 18.71
CA ASN A 147 15.03 -13.35 18.96
C ASN A 147 13.52 -13.11 18.91
N ARG A 148 13.04 -12.37 19.89
CA ARG A 148 11.65 -11.91 19.97
C ARG A 148 11.57 -10.49 19.42
N LEU A 149 10.95 -10.34 18.26
CA LEU A 149 10.81 -9.05 17.55
C LEU A 149 9.37 -8.61 17.59
N VAL A 150 9.07 -7.41 18.09
CA VAL A 150 7.71 -6.85 18.05
C VAL A 150 7.26 -6.71 16.59
N ASP A 151 6.15 -7.35 16.23
CA ASP A 151 5.61 -7.31 14.86
C ASP A 151 4.82 -6.03 14.60
N LEU A 152 5.42 -5.09 13.90
CA LEU A 152 4.76 -3.89 13.40
C LEU A 152 4.46 -3.96 11.89
N SER A 153 4.66 -5.12 11.27
CA SER A 153 4.24 -5.36 9.88
C SER A 153 2.75 -5.65 9.74
N GLY A 154 2.12 -6.12 10.83
CA GLY A 154 0.73 -6.53 10.89
C GLY A 154 0.37 -7.56 9.82
N SER A 155 1.33 -8.39 9.40
CA SER A 155 1.19 -9.36 8.29
C SER A 155 0.53 -8.69 7.06
N TYR A 156 1.01 -7.51 6.68
CA TYR A 156 0.48 -6.70 5.55
C TYR A 156 -1.02 -6.37 5.65
N GLY A 157 -1.55 -6.26 6.86
CA GLY A 157 -2.94 -5.92 7.13
C GLY A 157 -3.85 -7.12 7.42
N VAL A 158 -3.33 -8.35 7.39
CA VAL A 158 -4.10 -9.54 7.82
C VAL A 158 -4.35 -9.51 9.32
N ASN A 159 -3.33 -9.18 10.11
CA ASN A 159 -3.39 -9.19 11.56
C ASN A 159 -4.08 -7.93 12.10
N VAL A 160 -5.39 -8.04 12.37
CA VAL A 160 -6.20 -6.97 13.01
C VAL A 160 -6.39 -7.26 14.49
N PHE A 161 -6.54 -8.53 14.89
CA PHE A 161 -6.93 -8.92 16.25
C PHE A 161 -5.84 -9.65 17.05
N GLY A 162 -4.62 -9.75 16.51
CA GLY A 162 -3.51 -10.47 17.11
C GLY A 162 -3.34 -11.88 16.54
N HIS A 163 -2.10 -12.40 16.53
CA HIS A 163 -1.77 -13.69 15.93
C HIS A 163 -2.58 -14.85 16.52
N GLU A 164 -2.78 -14.86 17.84
CA GLU A 164 -3.48 -15.94 18.53
C GLU A 164 -4.94 -16.07 18.06
N ALA A 165 -5.61 -14.95 17.79
CA ALA A 165 -6.98 -14.96 17.27
C ALA A 165 -7.08 -15.70 15.93
N TYR A 166 -6.11 -15.50 15.04
CA TYR A 166 -6.09 -16.18 13.73
C TYR A 166 -5.69 -17.65 13.81
N LYS A 167 -4.76 -18.02 14.71
CA LYS A 167 -4.47 -19.43 15.00
C LYS A 167 -5.74 -20.17 15.43
N GLN A 168 -6.53 -19.55 16.30
CA GLN A 168 -7.81 -20.11 16.74
C GLN A 168 -8.84 -20.18 15.61
N CYS A 169 -8.98 -19.13 14.78
CA CYS A 169 -9.88 -19.17 13.63
C CYS A 169 -9.53 -20.30 12.66
N ILE A 170 -8.24 -20.52 12.38
CA ILE A 170 -7.76 -21.62 11.52
C ILE A 170 -8.10 -22.97 12.18
N ALA A 171 -7.78 -23.16 13.44
CA ALA A 171 -8.01 -24.43 14.15
C ALA A 171 -9.50 -24.80 14.21
N GLU A 172 -10.35 -23.87 14.68
CA GLU A 172 -11.80 -24.08 14.79
C GLU A 172 -12.46 -24.24 13.42
N GLY A 173 -12.07 -23.39 12.46
CA GLY A 173 -12.57 -23.47 11.10
C GLY A 173 -12.20 -24.78 10.41
N SER A 174 -10.97 -25.26 10.62
CA SER A 174 -10.53 -26.56 10.11
C SER A 174 -11.29 -27.73 10.74
N ALA A 175 -11.49 -27.69 12.07
CA ALA A 175 -12.27 -28.71 12.76
C ALA A 175 -13.71 -28.78 12.26
N ARG A 176 -14.33 -27.62 11.97
CA ARG A 176 -15.72 -27.49 11.47
C ARG A 176 -15.95 -28.21 10.13
N VAL A 177 -14.94 -28.29 9.28
CA VAL A 177 -15.03 -28.84 7.91
C VAL A 177 -14.16 -30.06 7.68
N ALA A 178 -13.56 -30.61 8.73
CA ALA A 178 -12.57 -31.71 8.64
C ALA A 178 -13.06 -32.94 7.87
N ALA A 179 -14.37 -33.25 7.97
CA ALA A 179 -14.98 -34.39 7.29
C ALA A 179 -15.04 -34.27 5.77
N LEU A 180 -14.83 -33.04 5.20
CA LEU A 180 -14.94 -32.81 3.77
C LEU A 180 -13.63 -33.02 3.00
N GLY A 181 -12.47 -32.84 3.67
CA GLY A 181 -11.20 -32.73 2.97
C GLY A 181 -11.21 -31.58 1.95
N PRO A 182 -10.54 -31.73 0.78
CA PRO A 182 -10.47 -30.69 -0.24
C PRO A 182 -11.66 -30.75 -1.23
N LEU A 183 -12.89 -30.89 -0.74
CA LEU A 183 -14.10 -30.93 -1.57
C LEU A 183 -14.29 -29.60 -2.28
N LEU A 184 -14.32 -29.63 -3.63
CA LEU A 184 -14.53 -28.47 -4.48
C LEU A 184 -15.76 -28.67 -5.36
N GLY A 185 -16.48 -27.58 -5.69
CA GLY A 185 -17.68 -27.62 -6.51
C GLY A 185 -18.99 -27.91 -5.76
N SER A 186 -18.91 -28.41 -4.54
CA SER A 186 -20.00 -28.49 -3.56
C SER A 186 -19.61 -27.73 -2.30
N TYR A 187 -20.58 -27.40 -1.44
CA TYR A 187 -20.34 -26.44 -0.37
C TYR A 187 -20.76 -26.99 1.00
N HIS A 188 -19.99 -26.63 2.02
CA HIS A 188 -20.39 -26.82 3.42
C HIS A 188 -21.44 -25.75 3.81
N PRO A 189 -22.40 -26.06 4.73
CA PRO A 189 -23.38 -25.08 5.23
C PRO A 189 -22.79 -23.77 5.77
N VAL A 190 -21.58 -23.77 6.34
CA VAL A 190 -20.86 -22.57 6.80
C VAL A 190 -20.76 -21.49 5.74
N LEU A 191 -20.72 -21.86 4.45
CA LEU A 191 -20.73 -20.88 3.36
C LEU A 191 -22.00 -20.05 3.34
N ALA A 192 -23.16 -20.66 3.58
CA ALA A 192 -24.43 -19.92 3.63
C ALA A 192 -24.47 -18.95 4.82
N ASP A 193 -23.89 -19.35 5.96
CA ASP A 193 -23.75 -18.48 7.13
C ASP A 193 -22.85 -17.29 6.83
N ASN A 194 -21.68 -17.54 6.21
CA ASN A 194 -20.76 -16.49 5.77
C ASN A 194 -21.44 -15.51 4.81
N VAL A 195 -22.22 -16.01 3.84
CA VAL A 195 -22.97 -15.16 2.89
C VAL A 195 -23.96 -14.27 3.64
N ARG A 196 -24.74 -14.82 4.60
CA ARG A 196 -25.70 -14.03 5.39
C ARG A 196 -24.99 -12.93 6.18
N CYS A 197 -23.88 -13.27 6.82
CA CYS A 197 -23.12 -12.32 7.61
C CYS A 197 -22.52 -11.21 6.73
N LEU A 198 -21.89 -11.57 5.60
CA LEU A 198 -21.29 -10.60 4.68
C LEU A 198 -22.32 -9.67 4.03
N LYS A 199 -23.51 -10.17 3.70
CA LYS A 199 -24.62 -9.33 3.22
C LYS A 199 -25.03 -8.30 4.27
N ARG A 200 -25.15 -8.71 5.53
CA ARG A 200 -25.47 -7.81 6.64
C ARG A 200 -24.38 -6.75 6.86
N ILE A 201 -23.10 -7.17 6.89
CA ILE A 201 -21.95 -6.28 7.12
C ILE A 201 -21.80 -5.27 5.98
N SER A 202 -21.83 -5.73 4.73
CA SER A 202 -21.67 -4.87 3.57
C SER A 202 -22.91 -4.03 3.26
N GLY A 203 -24.09 -4.49 3.68
CA GLY A 203 -25.39 -3.93 3.29
C GLY A 203 -25.68 -4.09 1.79
N LEU A 204 -25.09 -5.12 1.15
CA LEU A 204 -25.22 -5.43 -0.27
C LEU A 204 -25.88 -6.80 -0.48
N ASP A 205 -26.37 -7.06 -1.70
CA ASP A 205 -27.32 -8.12 -1.96
C ASP A 205 -26.69 -9.50 -2.19
N GLU A 206 -25.51 -9.53 -2.81
CA GLU A 206 -24.85 -10.76 -3.26
C GLU A 206 -23.36 -10.78 -2.94
N VAL A 207 -22.82 -12.01 -2.83
CA VAL A 207 -21.42 -12.29 -2.49
C VAL A 207 -20.79 -13.21 -3.54
N SER A 208 -19.53 -12.96 -3.85
CA SER A 208 -18.69 -13.82 -4.70
C SER A 208 -17.34 -14.05 -4.05
N PHE A 209 -16.92 -15.32 -3.94
CA PHE A 209 -15.66 -15.71 -3.32
C PHE A 209 -14.57 -15.92 -4.37
N HIS A 210 -13.34 -15.55 -4.02
CA HIS A 210 -12.11 -15.63 -4.79
C HIS A 210 -10.94 -16.01 -3.89
N MET A 211 -9.78 -16.35 -4.47
CA MET A 211 -8.60 -16.76 -3.71
C MET A 211 -7.75 -15.60 -3.20
N SER A 212 -7.89 -14.42 -3.78
CA SER A 212 -7.08 -13.27 -3.40
C SER A 212 -7.83 -11.94 -3.55
N GLY A 213 -7.34 -10.90 -2.87
CA GLY A 213 -7.84 -9.55 -3.05
C GLY A 213 -7.67 -9.04 -4.49
N THR A 214 -6.59 -9.43 -5.18
CA THR A 214 -6.38 -9.08 -6.60
C THR A 214 -7.48 -9.64 -7.48
N GLU A 215 -7.85 -10.91 -7.30
CA GLU A 215 -8.95 -11.53 -8.05
C GLU A 215 -10.30 -10.88 -7.74
N ALA A 216 -10.56 -10.57 -6.47
CA ALA A 216 -11.78 -9.89 -6.07
C ALA A 216 -11.91 -8.51 -6.74
N VAL A 217 -10.86 -7.70 -6.70
CA VAL A 217 -10.82 -6.39 -7.37
C VAL A 217 -11.00 -6.55 -8.88
N MET A 218 -10.29 -7.51 -9.50
CA MET A 218 -10.42 -7.78 -10.93
C MET A 218 -11.85 -8.15 -11.29
N GLN A 219 -12.50 -9.02 -10.51
CA GLN A 219 -13.88 -9.42 -10.75
C GLN A 219 -14.87 -8.27 -10.57
N ALA A 220 -14.71 -7.44 -9.54
CA ALA A 220 -15.55 -6.26 -9.34
C ALA A 220 -15.49 -5.30 -10.54
N VAL A 221 -14.28 -5.01 -11.05
CA VAL A 221 -14.10 -4.17 -12.23
C VAL A 221 -14.70 -4.82 -13.50
N ARG A 222 -14.53 -6.14 -13.69
CA ARG A 222 -15.11 -6.87 -14.82
C ARG A 222 -16.64 -6.80 -14.82
N LEU A 223 -17.26 -7.01 -13.66
CA LEU A 223 -18.70 -6.90 -13.49
C LEU A 223 -19.20 -5.47 -13.76
N ALA A 224 -18.49 -4.46 -13.25
CA ALA A 224 -18.83 -3.07 -13.52
C ALA A 224 -18.79 -2.73 -15.02
N ARG A 225 -17.75 -3.19 -15.73
CA ARG A 225 -17.64 -3.06 -17.19
C ARG A 225 -18.76 -3.80 -17.94
N TYR A 226 -19.05 -5.03 -17.52
CA TYR A 226 -20.10 -5.87 -18.12
C TYR A 226 -21.49 -5.22 -18.02
N HIS A 227 -21.83 -4.67 -16.85
CA HIS A 227 -23.13 -4.06 -16.63
C HIS A 227 -23.28 -2.67 -17.23
N THR A 228 -22.24 -1.86 -17.19
CA THR A 228 -22.29 -0.50 -17.74
C THR A 228 -22.08 -0.44 -19.24
N GLY A 229 -21.49 -1.47 -19.85
CA GLY A 229 -21.04 -1.46 -21.25
C GLY A 229 -19.89 -0.48 -21.50
N ARG A 230 -19.30 0.10 -20.43
CA ARG A 230 -18.24 1.10 -20.52
C ARG A 230 -16.88 0.44 -20.26
N ARG A 231 -15.81 1.06 -20.76
CA ARG A 231 -14.46 0.44 -20.73
C ARG A 231 -13.60 0.90 -19.58
N HIS A 232 -13.62 2.21 -19.28
CA HIS A 232 -12.58 2.80 -18.43
C HIS A 232 -12.84 2.60 -16.94
N LEU A 233 -11.79 2.18 -16.25
CA LEU A 233 -11.65 2.23 -14.81
C LEU A 233 -11.00 3.56 -14.42
N VAL A 234 -11.48 4.21 -13.38
CA VAL A 234 -10.77 5.28 -12.68
C VAL A 234 -10.20 4.72 -11.39
N ARG A 235 -8.91 4.94 -11.14
CA ARG A 235 -8.24 4.70 -9.86
C ARG A 235 -7.45 5.93 -9.45
N PHE A 236 -7.03 6.01 -8.18
CA PHE A 236 -6.30 7.16 -7.67
C PHE A 236 -4.78 6.94 -7.65
N ALA A 237 -4.03 8.04 -7.81
CA ALA A 237 -2.58 8.01 -7.81
C ALA A 237 -2.05 7.54 -6.45
N GLY A 238 -1.16 6.54 -6.47
CA GLY A 238 -0.58 5.95 -5.26
C GLY A 238 -1.37 4.81 -4.63
N ALA A 239 -2.64 4.62 -4.99
CA ALA A 239 -3.44 3.52 -4.45
C ALA A 239 -2.93 2.16 -4.94
N TYR A 240 -2.91 1.18 -4.04
CA TYR A 240 -2.63 -0.22 -4.35
C TYR A 240 -3.93 -1.02 -4.35
N HIS A 241 -4.15 -1.79 -5.43
CA HIS A 241 -5.35 -2.59 -5.66
C HIS A 241 -5.02 -4.02 -6.14
N GLY A 242 -3.86 -4.52 -5.82
CA GLY A 242 -3.32 -5.76 -6.38
C GLY A 242 -2.36 -5.51 -7.56
N TRP A 243 -1.94 -6.60 -8.20
CA TRP A 243 -0.89 -6.60 -9.22
C TRP A 243 -1.40 -6.84 -10.65
N TRP A 244 -2.72 -6.86 -10.87
CA TRP A 244 -3.32 -6.93 -12.20
C TRP A 244 -3.02 -5.65 -13.01
N GLU A 245 -2.78 -5.80 -14.32
CA GLU A 245 -2.28 -4.73 -15.20
C GLU A 245 -3.10 -3.44 -15.16
N ASP A 246 -4.45 -3.53 -15.12
CA ASP A 246 -5.30 -2.34 -15.12
C ASP A 246 -5.20 -1.53 -13.83
N VAL A 247 -4.78 -2.14 -12.73
CA VAL A 247 -4.71 -1.51 -11.41
C VAL A 247 -3.30 -1.27 -10.93
N GLN A 248 -2.30 -2.03 -11.42
CA GLN A 248 -0.92 -1.87 -10.99
C GLN A 248 -0.30 -0.59 -11.59
N PRO A 249 0.23 0.33 -10.78
CA PRO A 249 0.83 1.56 -11.27
C PRO A 249 2.30 1.40 -11.66
N GLY A 250 2.74 2.29 -12.53
CA GLY A 250 4.14 2.65 -12.70
C GLY A 250 5.07 1.56 -13.20
N PRO A 251 6.32 1.54 -12.72
CA PRO A 251 7.37 0.65 -13.22
C PRO A 251 7.12 -0.83 -12.98
N GLY A 252 6.41 -1.20 -11.91
CA GLY A 252 6.08 -2.58 -11.56
C GLY A 252 5.15 -3.28 -12.55
N ASN A 253 4.47 -2.53 -13.42
CA ASN A 253 3.61 -3.11 -14.43
C ASN A 253 4.41 -3.37 -15.72
N PRO A 254 4.49 -4.61 -16.22
CA PRO A 254 5.18 -4.90 -17.47
C PRO A 254 4.49 -4.25 -18.68
N LEU A 255 3.15 -4.17 -18.67
CA LEU A 255 2.33 -3.54 -19.69
C LEU A 255 1.61 -2.32 -19.12
N PRO A 256 1.71 -1.14 -19.76
CA PRO A 256 0.97 0.02 -19.29
C PRO A 256 -0.54 -0.21 -19.42
N PRO A 257 -1.34 0.12 -18.39
CA PRO A 257 -2.78 -0.04 -18.43
C PRO A 257 -3.39 0.76 -19.59
N ARG A 258 -4.30 0.13 -20.34
CA ARG A 258 -4.92 0.74 -21.53
C ARG A 258 -6.24 1.44 -21.21
N GLU A 259 -7.09 0.78 -20.44
CA GLU A 259 -8.45 1.20 -20.15
C GLU A 259 -8.57 1.74 -18.70
N THR A 260 -7.56 2.52 -18.27
CA THR A 260 -7.49 3.05 -16.91
C THR A 260 -7.08 4.51 -16.89
N TYR A 261 -7.83 5.32 -16.15
CA TYR A 261 -7.46 6.68 -15.80
C TYR A 261 -6.93 6.72 -14.37
N THR A 262 -5.68 7.14 -14.19
CA THR A 262 -5.11 7.41 -12.87
C THR A 262 -5.24 8.90 -12.58
N LEU A 263 -6.16 9.25 -11.68
CA LEU A 263 -6.51 10.62 -11.35
C LEU A 263 -6.02 10.99 -9.94
N LYS A 264 -6.11 12.27 -9.61
CA LYS A 264 -5.90 12.74 -8.25
C LYS A 264 -7.11 12.45 -7.38
N GLU A 265 -6.86 11.97 -6.20
CA GLU A 265 -7.83 11.90 -5.12
C GLU A 265 -7.97 13.27 -4.43
N MET A 266 -9.11 13.55 -3.84
CA MET A 266 -9.42 14.83 -3.17
C MET A 266 -9.19 16.06 -4.08
N ASP A 267 -9.57 15.99 -5.37
CA ASP A 267 -9.39 17.07 -6.35
C ASP A 267 -10.69 17.29 -7.15
N GLU A 268 -11.22 18.50 -7.12
CA GLU A 268 -12.44 18.90 -7.85
C GLU A 268 -12.35 18.67 -9.36
N ARG A 269 -11.14 18.72 -9.92
CA ARG A 269 -10.93 18.42 -11.35
C ARG A 269 -11.23 16.97 -11.66
N THR A 270 -11.02 16.07 -10.71
CA THR A 270 -11.40 14.66 -10.84
C THR A 270 -12.90 14.51 -10.90
N LEU A 271 -13.66 15.15 -9.99
CA LEU A 271 -15.12 15.16 -10.03
C LEU A 271 -15.65 15.74 -11.35
N LYS A 272 -15.03 16.81 -11.84
CA LYS A 272 -15.36 17.38 -13.15
C LYS A 272 -15.15 16.40 -14.31
N VAL A 273 -14.05 15.64 -14.29
CA VAL A 273 -13.78 14.58 -15.30
C VAL A 273 -14.85 13.51 -15.24
N LEU A 274 -15.23 13.03 -14.04
CA LEU A 274 -16.28 12.02 -13.87
C LEU A 274 -17.62 12.51 -14.41
N ARG A 275 -18.00 13.77 -14.19
CA ARG A 275 -19.23 14.36 -14.75
C ARG A 275 -19.21 14.46 -16.28
N GLN A 276 -18.08 14.73 -16.89
CA GLN A 276 -17.96 15.01 -18.32
C GLN A 276 -17.78 13.77 -19.20
N ARG A 277 -17.15 12.70 -18.67
CA ARG A 277 -16.86 11.51 -19.46
C ARG A 277 -17.99 10.49 -19.40
N ARG A 278 -18.21 9.83 -20.55
CA ARG A 278 -19.26 8.82 -20.70
C ARG A 278 -18.73 7.39 -20.78
N ASP A 279 -17.43 7.23 -20.85
CA ASP A 279 -16.74 5.96 -21.04
C ASP A 279 -16.25 5.30 -19.73
N ILE A 280 -16.53 5.90 -18.58
CA ILE A 280 -16.12 5.40 -17.27
C ILE A 280 -17.13 4.39 -16.75
N ALA A 281 -16.68 3.15 -16.55
CA ALA A 281 -17.45 2.05 -15.98
C ALA A 281 -17.52 2.16 -14.45
N CYS A 282 -16.38 2.37 -13.82
CA CYS A 282 -16.28 2.38 -12.36
C CYS A 282 -15.15 3.28 -11.86
N VAL A 283 -15.27 3.64 -10.58
CA VAL A 283 -14.22 4.27 -9.78
C VAL A 283 -13.85 3.29 -8.67
N LEU A 284 -12.56 3.00 -8.55
CA LEU A 284 -11.99 2.13 -7.54
C LEU A 284 -11.29 2.98 -6.48
N VAL A 285 -11.73 2.87 -5.25
CA VAL A 285 -11.24 3.63 -4.09
C VAL A 285 -10.61 2.67 -3.10
N ASN A 286 -9.38 2.95 -2.68
CA ASN A 286 -8.78 2.34 -1.49
C ASN A 286 -8.75 3.39 -0.38
N PRO A 287 -9.64 3.33 0.62
CA PRO A 287 -9.73 4.40 1.62
C PRO A 287 -8.49 4.59 2.50
N LEU A 288 -7.55 3.65 2.48
CA LEU A 288 -6.24 3.81 3.12
C LEU A 288 -5.46 5.03 2.57
N GLN A 289 -5.77 5.45 1.33
CA GLN A 289 -5.17 6.64 0.73
C GLN A 289 -5.49 7.94 1.49
N ALA A 290 -6.53 7.95 2.31
CA ALA A 290 -6.82 9.09 3.19
C ALA A 290 -5.64 9.51 4.07
N LEU A 291 -4.76 8.56 4.43
CA LEU A 291 -3.55 8.84 5.22
C LEU A 291 -2.47 9.60 4.43
N HIS A 292 -2.41 9.45 3.11
CA HIS A 292 -1.44 10.11 2.24
C HIS A 292 -1.97 10.23 0.81
N PRO A 293 -2.97 11.10 0.57
CA PRO A 293 -3.60 11.22 -0.73
C PRO A 293 -2.59 11.48 -1.85
N ASN A 294 -2.75 10.76 -2.95
CA ASN A 294 -1.93 10.90 -4.17
C ASN A 294 -0.44 10.54 -4.02
N ALA A 295 -0.01 10.01 -2.88
CA ALA A 295 1.36 9.55 -2.64
C ALA A 295 1.42 8.02 -2.61
N ALA A 296 2.49 7.45 -3.14
CA ALA A 296 2.78 6.04 -2.95
C ALA A 296 2.96 5.73 -1.46
N ALA A 297 2.70 4.47 -1.09
CA ALA A 297 2.95 4.02 0.26
C ALA A 297 4.41 4.30 0.68
N PRO A 298 4.66 4.73 1.93
CA PRO A 298 6.01 4.93 2.40
C PRO A 298 6.87 3.69 2.20
N GLY A 299 8.07 3.88 1.72
CA GLY A 299 9.06 2.82 1.55
C GLY A 299 9.17 2.23 0.14
N ASP A 300 8.23 2.50 -0.78
CA ASP A 300 8.25 1.88 -2.10
C ASP A 300 9.36 2.44 -3.01
N SER A 301 9.40 3.74 -3.22
CA SER A 301 10.37 4.36 -4.13
C SER A 301 10.98 5.66 -3.62
N THR A 302 10.64 6.06 -2.41
CA THR A 302 11.02 7.36 -1.84
C THR A 302 11.78 7.20 -0.53
N LEU A 303 12.83 6.36 -0.54
CA LEU A 303 13.68 6.12 0.63
C LEU A 303 14.68 7.26 0.91
N LEU A 304 14.68 8.28 0.07
CA LEU A 304 15.57 9.45 0.16
C LEU A 304 14.75 10.74 0.29
N GLY A 305 15.29 11.69 1.05
CA GLY A 305 14.66 12.97 1.34
C GLY A 305 13.67 12.92 2.51
N SER A 306 13.11 14.05 2.89
CA SER A 306 12.08 14.11 3.92
C SER A 306 10.78 13.45 3.45
N ARG A 307 10.09 12.77 4.36
CA ARG A 307 8.77 12.17 4.14
C ARG A 307 7.79 12.73 5.17
N ASN A 308 7.46 13.99 5.02
CA ASN A 308 6.58 14.72 5.91
C ASN A 308 5.23 15.01 5.24
N ARG A 309 4.64 14.03 4.57
CA ARG A 309 3.43 14.22 3.76
C ARG A 309 2.25 13.39 4.19
N ALA A 310 2.45 12.36 5.00
CA ALA A 310 1.35 11.61 5.56
C ALA A 310 0.60 12.53 6.53
N ARG A 311 -0.69 12.72 6.27
CA ARG A 311 -1.59 13.51 7.10
C ARG A 311 -2.98 12.96 6.91
N TYR A 312 -3.63 12.64 7.99
CA TYR A 312 -5.00 12.17 7.98
C TYR A 312 -5.95 13.29 8.41
N ASP A 313 -6.96 13.52 7.59
CA ASP A 313 -8.08 14.42 7.88
C ASP A 313 -9.37 13.68 7.54
N LYS A 314 -9.98 13.09 8.58
CA LYS A 314 -11.20 12.27 8.44
C LYS A 314 -12.35 13.07 7.86
N ALA A 315 -12.55 14.30 8.31
CA ALA A 315 -13.67 15.14 7.88
C ALA A 315 -13.56 15.50 6.39
N ALA A 316 -12.37 15.99 5.99
CA ALA A 316 -12.12 16.33 4.59
C ALA A 316 -12.23 15.12 3.66
N TYR A 317 -11.72 13.97 4.08
CA TYR A 317 -11.81 12.75 3.26
C TYR A 317 -13.25 12.22 3.18
N THR A 318 -14.01 12.28 4.28
CA THR A 318 -15.43 11.93 4.29
C THR A 318 -16.23 12.81 3.33
N ALA A 319 -16.04 14.14 3.39
CA ALA A 319 -16.68 15.06 2.47
C ALA A 319 -16.37 14.76 1.00
N TRP A 320 -15.10 14.43 0.71
CA TRP A 320 -14.67 13.98 -0.62
C TRP A 320 -15.39 12.70 -1.06
N LEU A 321 -15.50 11.69 -0.19
CA LEU A 321 -16.19 10.44 -0.51
C LEU A 321 -17.68 10.64 -0.79
N HIS A 322 -18.37 11.53 -0.05
CA HIS A 322 -19.76 11.90 -0.32
C HIS A 322 -19.91 12.55 -1.70
N ALA A 323 -19.08 13.55 -2.01
CA ALA A 323 -19.08 14.19 -3.33
C ALA A 323 -18.79 13.20 -4.47
N LEU A 324 -17.86 12.27 -4.25
CA LEU A 324 -17.56 11.19 -5.20
C LEU A 324 -18.76 10.26 -5.40
N ARG A 325 -19.43 9.85 -4.31
CA ARG A 325 -20.63 9.02 -4.35
C ARG A 325 -21.74 9.70 -5.16
N GLU A 326 -21.99 10.99 -4.90
CA GLU A 326 -22.99 11.77 -5.60
C GLU A 326 -22.73 11.76 -7.12
N VAL A 327 -21.52 12.14 -7.54
CA VAL A 327 -21.14 12.15 -8.96
C VAL A 327 -21.24 10.76 -9.60
N CYS A 328 -20.85 9.71 -8.89
CA CYS A 328 -20.99 8.34 -9.39
C CYS A 328 -22.45 7.97 -9.61
N SER A 329 -23.36 8.37 -8.68
CA SER A 329 -24.80 8.15 -8.79
C SER A 329 -25.41 8.91 -9.97
N GLU A 330 -25.11 10.22 -10.12
CA GLU A 330 -25.57 11.07 -11.22
C GLU A 330 -25.18 10.51 -12.59
N ARG A 331 -24.00 9.90 -12.69
CA ARG A 331 -23.41 9.45 -13.95
C ARG A 331 -23.60 7.96 -14.25
N GLY A 332 -24.20 7.21 -13.32
CA GLY A 332 -24.30 5.74 -13.42
C GLY A 332 -22.91 5.11 -13.51
N ILE A 333 -21.95 5.61 -12.73
CA ILE A 333 -20.62 5.06 -12.57
C ILE A 333 -20.62 4.17 -11.34
N VAL A 334 -20.14 2.95 -11.45
CA VAL A 334 -20.07 2.01 -10.32
C VAL A 334 -18.99 2.47 -9.35
N LEU A 335 -19.35 2.77 -8.10
CA LEU A 335 -18.38 3.05 -7.04
C LEU A 335 -18.00 1.74 -6.36
N ILE A 336 -16.71 1.40 -6.38
CA ILE A 336 -16.15 0.20 -5.76
C ILE A 336 -15.22 0.63 -4.62
N PHE A 337 -15.50 0.18 -3.40
CA PHE A 337 -14.56 0.31 -2.29
C PHE A 337 -13.69 -0.93 -2.20
N ASP A 338 -12.39 -0.73 -2.34
CA ASP A 338 -11.38 -1.76 -2.06
C ASP A 338 -11.04 -1.72 -0.57
N GLU A 339 -11.71 -2.58 0.17
CA GLU A 339 -11.53 -2.76 1.60
C GLU A 339 -10.69 -4.02 1.94
N VAL A 340 -9.94 -4.55 0.98
CA VAL A 340 -9.07 -5.71 1.20
C VAL A 340 -8.10 -5.48 2.36
N PHE A 341 -7.65 -4.24 2.56
CA PHE A 341 -6.77 -3.87 3.67
C PHE A 341 -7.52 -3.32 4.89
N LEU A 342 -8.53 -2.46 4.68
CA LEU A 342 -9.21 -1.73 5.75
C LEU A 342 -10.48 -2.41 6.26
N GLY A 343 -10.99 -3.39 5.57
CA GLY A 343 -12.16 -4.14 6.01
C GLY A 343 -11.94 -4.70 7.41
N PHE A 344 -12.91 -4.47 8.29
CA PHE A 344 -12.86 -4.89 9.71
C PHE A 344 -11.75 -4.25 10.56
N ARG A 345 -11.01 -3.27 10.02
CA ARG A 345 -9.97 -2.56 10.77
C ARG A 345 -10.44 -1.24 11.34
N LEU A 346 -11.23 -0.48 10.59
CA LEU A 346 -11.71 0.84 11.02
C LEU A 346 -13.02 0.75 11.82
N ALA A 347 -13.87 -0.19 11.47
CA ALA A 347 -15.14 -0.48 12.10
C ALA A 347 -15.57 -1.92 11.74
N PRO A 348 -16.53 -2.53 12.47
CA PRO A 348 -17.08 -3.85 12.10
C PRO A 348 -17.65 -3.90 10.68
N GLY A 349 -18.29 -2.83 10.20
CA GLY A 349 -18.79 -2.67 8.84
C GLY A 349 -17.79 -2.02 7.86
N GLY A 350 -16.50 -1.98 8.23
CA GLY A 350 -15.42 -1.47 7.38
C GLY A 350 -15.47 0.03 7.14
N ALA A 351 -14.85 0.44 6.02
CA ALA A 351 -14.75 1.84 5.63
C ALA A 351 -16.11 2.46 5.28
N GLN A 352 -17.07 1.68 4.78
CA GLN A 352 -18.42 2.18 4.54
C GLN A 352 -19.05 2.72 5.83
N GLN A 353 -18.98 1.95 6.92
CA GLN A 353 -19.48 2.37 8.23
C GLN A 353 -18.68 3.55 8.77
N TYR A 354 -17.35 3.47 8.68
CA TYR A 354 -16.44 4.46 9.27
C TYR A 354 -16.58 5.86 8.65
N PHE A 355 -16.80 5.95 7.34
CA PHE A 355 -16.98 7.21 6.61
C PHE A 355 -18.46 7.54 6.33
N GLY A 356 -19.39 6.66 6.64
CA GLY A 356 -20.82 6.88 6.36
C GLY A 356 -21.18 6.93 4.87
N VAL A 357 -20.41 6.28 4.00
CA VAL A 357 -20.61 6.29 2.54
C VAL A 357 -20.81 4.88 2.01
N ARG A 358 -21.90 4.67 1.24
CA ARG A 358 -22.22 3.39 0.63
C ARG A 358 -21.64 3.27 -0.79
N ALA A 359 -20.90 2.20 -1.04
CA ALA A 359 -20.44 1.82 -2.37
C ALA A 359 -21.49 0.95 -3.10
N ASP A 360 -21.32 0.77 -4.41
CA ASP A 360 -22.13 -0.15 -5.22
C ASP A 360 -21.60 -1.58 -5.12
N MET A 361 -20.29 -1.70 -4.91
CA MET A 361 -19.58 -2.95 -4.67
C MET A 361 -18.45 -2.70 -3.65
N VAL A 362 -18.14 -3.73 -2.86
CA VAL A 362 -17.03 -3.71 -1.91
C VAL A 362 -16.20 -4.98 -2.11
N THR A 363 -14.88 -4.84 -2.08
CA THR A 363 -13.98 -6.00 -2.07
C THR A 363 -13.35 -6.16 -0.70
N TYR A 364 -13.38 -7.39 -0.16
CA TYR A 364 -12.74 -7.77 1.10
C TYR A 364 -11.67 -8.83 0.86
N GLY A 365 -10.84 -9.05 1.86
CA GLY A 365 -9.80 -10.07 1.84
C GLY A 365 -9.00 -10.06 3.14
N LYS A 366 -7.74 -10.50 3.09
CA LYS A 366 -6.82 -10.46 4.24
C LYS A 366 -7.46 -11.02 5.52
N THR A 367 -7.74 -10.15 6.49
CA THR A 367 -8.29 -10.51 7.79
C THR A 367 -9.56 -11.36 7.72
N LEU A 368 -10.43 -11.12 6.72
CA LEU A 368 -11.67 -11.87 6.53
C LEU A 368 -11.46 -13.38 6.35
N GLY A 369 -10.32 -13.80 5.82
CA GLY A 369 -9.99 -15.22 5.65
C GLY A 369 -9.73 -15.95 6.97
N GLY A 370 -9.80 -15.28 8.13
CA GLY A 370 -9.47 -15.88 9.42
C GLY A 370 -8.02 -16.36 9.50
N GLY A 371 -7.10 -15.72 8.74
CA GLY A 371 -5.69 -16.11 8.60
C GLY A 371 -5.37 -16.87 7.32
N LEU A 372 -6.37 -17.30 6.54
CA LEU A 372 -6.20 -18.01 5.27
C LEU A 372 -6.44 -17.06 4.06
N PRO A 373 -5.86 -17.38 2.88
CA PRO A 373 -5.99 -16.53 1.69
C PRO A 373 -7.43 -16.52 1.16
N VAL A 374 -7.97 -15.31 0.96
CA VAL A 374 -9.30 -15.10 0.39
C VAL A 374 -9.42 -13.73 -0.28
N GLY A 375 -10.30 -13.64 -1.26
CA GLY A 375 -10.87 -12.43 -1.79
C GLY A 375 -12.39 -12.56 -1.88
N VAL A 376 -13.11 -11.50 -1.57
CA VAL A 376 -14.57 -11.50 -1.62
C VAL A 376 -15.06 -10.22 -2.31
N VAL A 377 -16.05 -10.36 -3.18
CA VAL A 377 -16.80 -9.24 -3.74
C VAL A 377 -18.20 -9.28 -3.17
N CYS A 378 -18.63 -8.21 -2.53
CA CYS A 378 -20.04 -7.95 -2.24
C CYS A 378 -20.56 -6.88 -3.20
N GLY A 379 -21.78 -7.02 -3.71
CA GLY A 379 -22.33 -6.07 -4.66
C GLY A 379 -23.86 -6.10 -4.73
N ARG A 380 -24.43 -5.05 -5.34
CA ARG A 380 -25.85 -4.99 -5.61
C ARG A 380 -26.24 -6.08 -6.61
N HIS A 381 -27.43 -6.67 -6.45
CA HIS A 381 -27.96 -7.74 -7.30
C HIS A 381 -27.78 -7.47 -8.80
N ALA A 382 -28.16 -6.27 -9.25
CA ALA A 382 -28.04 -5.88 -10.66
C ALA A 382 -26.58 -5.95 -11.18
N LEU A 383 -25.59 -5.67 -10.34
CA LEU A 383 -24.17 -5.67 -10.73
C LEU A 383 -23.52 -7.06 -10.62
N MET A 384 -24.04 -7.94 -9.76
CA MET A 384 -23.44 -9.25 -9.51
C MET A 384 -23.87 -10.32 -10.52
N LYS A 385 -24.92 -10.07 -11.31
CA LYS A 385 -25.43 -10.98 -12.33
C LYS A 385 -24.40 -11.18 -13.46
N ARG A 386 -24.06 -12.42 -13.75
CA ARG A 386 -22.95 -12.80 -14.66
C ARG A 386 -23.38 -13.25 -16.04
N PHE A 387 -24.66 -13.20 -16.33
CA PHE A 387 -25.26 -13.63 -17.61
C PHE A 387 -26.47 -12.74 -17.94
N ARG A 388 -26.87 -12.78 -19.21
CA ARG A 388 -28.07 -12.09 -19.72
C ARG A 388 -29.06 -13.12 -20.21
N GLU A 389 -30.27 -13.12 -19.65
CA GLU A 389 -31.31 -14.11 -20.00
C GLU A 389 -31.65 -14.07 -21.49
N GLN A 390 -31.74 -12.87 -22.06
CA GLN A 390 -32.08 -12.70 -23.49
C GLN A 390 -30.89 -12.92 -24.43
N ARG A 391 -29.69 -13.08 -23.89
CA ARG A 391 -28.45 -13.31 -24.64
C ARG A 391 -27.56 -14.29 -23.87
N PRO A 392 -27.89 -15.58 -23.84
CA PRO A 392 -27.26 -16.57 -22.94
C PRO A 392 -25.77 -16.80 -23.22
N ALA A 393 -25.28 -16.45 -24.41
CA ALA A 393 -23.84 -16.49 -24.74
C ALA A 393 -23.07 -15.24 -24.24
N ASP A 394 -23.76 -14.17 -23.86
CA ASP A 394 -23.14 -12.95 -23.31
C ASP A 394 -22.99 -13.10 -21.79
N ILE A 395 -21.84 -13.59 -21.36
CA ILE A 395 -21.53 -13.90 -19.96
C ILE A 395 -20.28 -13.19 -19.46
N CYS A 396 -20.22 -12.93 -18.15
CA CYS A 396 -19.04 -12.49 -17.43
C CYS A 396 -18.53 -13.63 -16.54
N PHE A 397 -17.83 -14.59 -17.15
CA PHE A 397 -17.35 -15.76 -16.44
C PHE A 397 -16.11 -15.45 -15.60
N ALA A 398 -16.14 -15.84 -14.32
CA ALA A 398 -14.99 -15.88 -13.45
C ALA A 398 -15.23 -16.92 -12.34
N ARG A 399 -14.49 -18.01 -12.38
CA ARG A 399 -14.51 -19.05 -11.36
C ARG A 399 -13.14 -19.69 -11.28
N GLY A 400 -12.47 -19.56 -10.13
CA GLY A 400 -11.25 -20.28 -9.81
C GLY A 400 -11.58 -21.64 -9.18
N THR A 401 -10.70 -22.62 -9.38
CA THR A 401 -10.86 -23.98 -8.85
C THR A 401 -11.09 -23.99 -7.33
N PHE A 402 -10.33 -23.17 -6.59
CA PHE A 402 -10.34 -23.15 -5.14
C PHE A 402 -11.28 -22.09 -4.54
N ASN A 403 -12.10 -21.43 -5.33
CA ASN A 403 -13.07 -20.49 -4.80
C ASN A 403 -14.02 -21.21 -3.84
N SER A 404 -14.24 -20.61 -2.66
CA SER A 404 -15.04 -21.19 -1.58
C SER A 404 -14.45 -22.51 -1.02
N HIS A 405 -13.13 -22.64 -0.99
CA HIS A 405 -12.45 -23.79 -0.39
C HIS A 405 -12.96 -24.03 1.04
N PRO A 406 -13.32 -25.26 1.43
CA PRO A 406 -14.00 -25.51 2.71
C PRO A 406 -13.22 -25.00 3.93
N TYR A 407 -11.92 -25.20 3.99
CA TYR A 407 -11.10 -24.72 5.11
C TYR A 407 -11.03 -23.20 5.20
N VAL A 408 -11.01 -22.52 4.05
CA VAL A 408 -11.10 -21.05 4.02
C VAL A 408 -12.47 -20.57 4.49
N MET A 409 -13.54 -21.23 4.06
CA MET A 409 -14.91 -20.91 4.52
C MET A 409 -15.09 -21.19 6.01
N GLY A 410 -14.50 -22.28 6.53
CA GLY A 410 -14.49 -22.61 7.96
C GLY A 410 -13.77 -21.55 8.79
N ALA A 411 -12.55 -21.17 8.40
CA ALA A 411 -11.78 -20.15 9.11
C ALA A 411 -12.44 -18.76 9.03
N MET A 412 -13.02 -18.40 7.89
CA MET A 412 -13.84 -17.20 7.71
C MET A 412 -15.05 -17.23 8.65
N GLY A 413 -15.77 -18.35 8.74
CA GLY A 413 -16.90 -18.50 9.64
C GLY A 413 -16.51 -18.26 11.10
N ALA A 414 -15.40 -18.89 11.55
CA ALA A 414 -14.88 -18.69 12.89
C ALA A 414 -14.46 -17.23 13.15
N PHE A 415 -13.92 -16.54 12.14
CA PHE A 415 -13.61 -15.10 12.22
C PHE A 415 -14.88 -14.25 12.35
N LEU A 416 -15.89 -14.52 11.52
CA LEU A 416 -17.15 -13.77 11.51
C LEU A 416 -17.93 -13.98 12.81
N ASP A 417 -17.94 -15.19 13.36
CA ASP A 417 -18.55 -15.49 14.67
C ASP A 417 -17.88 -14.67 15.79
N ARG A 418 -16.54 -14.60 15.76
CA ARG A 418 -15.78 -13.79 16.73
C ARG A 418 -16.01 -12.30 16.60
N LEU A 419 -16.16 -11.83 15.36
CA LEU A 419 -16.43 -10.40 15.10
C LEU A 419 -17.69 -9.92 15.83
N GLU A 420 -18.66 -10.79 16.05
CA GLU A 420 -19.91 -10.48 16.75
C GLU A 420 -19.80 -10.58 18.27
N THR A 421 -18.69 -11.09 18.80
CA THR A 421 -18.51 -11.19 20.26
C THR A 421 -18.35 -9.80 20.91
N PRO A 422 -18.86 -9.63 22.14
CA PRO A 422 -18.70 -8.38 22.87
C PRO A 422 -17.23 -7.94 23.01
N ALA A 423 -16.31 -8.89 23.18
CA ALA A 423 -14.88 -8.61 23.32
C ALA A 423 -14.28 -7.96 22.05
N TRP A 424 -14.63 -8.47 20.87
CA TRP A 424 -14.14 -7.88 19.61
C TRP A 424 -14.88 -6.59 19.27
N GLN A 425 -16.18 -6.50 19.56
CA GLN A 425 -16.94 -5.26 19.40
C GLN A 425 -16.38 -4.15 20.29
N ALA A 426 -16.02 -4.45 21.53
CA ALA A 426 -15.40 -3.48 22.44
C ALA A 426 -14.03 -2.96 21.93
N SER A 427 -13.31 -3.72 21.11
CA SER A 427 -12.02 -3.27 20.55
C SER A 427 -12.15 -2.07 19.61
N TYR A 428 -13.35 -1.82 19.08
CA TYR A 428 -13.64 -0.66 18.23
C TYR A 428 -14.07 0.58 19.03
N ALA A 429 -14.38 0.43 20.32
CA ALA A 429 -14.75 1.57 21.15
C ALA A 429 -13.58 2.57 21.21
N ASP A 430 -13.89 3.85 21.01
CA ASP A 430 -12.94 4.97 21.07
C ASP A 430 -11.65 4.76 20.23
N LEU A 431 -11.77 4.00 19.12
CA LEU A 431 -10.62 3.58 18.32
C LEU A 431 -9.79 4.77 17.83
N ASP A 432 -10.43 5.80 17.27
CA ASP A 432 -9.75 7.01 16.82
C ASP A 432 -9.04 7.70 17.98
N ALA A 433 -9.76 8.01 19.06
CA ALA A 433 -9.23 8.75 20.21
C ALA A 433 -8.04 8.02 20.87
N ARG A 434 -8.14 6.69 21.02
CA ARG A 434 -7.08 5.85 21.58
C ARG A 434 -5.81 5.88 20.73
N TRP A 435 -5.92 5.74 19.43
CA TRP A 435 -4.75 5.75 18.55
C TRP A 435 -4.20 7.14 18.31
N ASP A 436 -5.02 8.20 18.34
CA ASP A 436 -4.58 9.59 18.29
C ASP A 436 -3.80 9.96 19.55
N ALA A 437 -4.26 9.52 20.74
CA ALA A 437 -3.52 9.71 21.98
C ALA A 437 -2.15 9.00 21.95
N ARG A 438 -2.08 7.77 21.40
CA ARG A 438 -0.81 7.07 21.22
C ARG A 438 0.11 7.77 20.23
N ALA A 439 -0.41 8.32 19.14
CA ALA A 439 0.37 9.09 18.17
C ALA A 439 0.94 10.36 18.80
N ALA A 440 0.15 11.07 19.62
CA ALA A 440 0.62 12.22 20.36
C ALA A 440 1.73 11.85 21.38
N ARG A 441 1.60 10.71 22.08
CA ARG A 441 2.65 10.20 22.98
C ARG A 441 3.94 9.86 22.22
N PHE A 442 3.82 9.25 21.05
CA PHE A 442 4.96 8.97 20.17
C PHE A 442 5.67 10.27 19.76
N ASP A 443 4.92 11.24 19.26
CA ASP A 443 5.48 12.52 18.82
C ASP A 443 6.17 13.27 19.97
N ALA A 444 5.58 13.26 21.16
CA ALA A 444 6.17 13.86 22.35
C ALA A 444 7.50 13.17 22.75
N ALA A 445 7.55 11.85 22.71
CA ALA A 445 8.77 11.10 23.04
C ALA A 445 9.87 11.31 21.99
N MET A 446 9.53 11.33 20.69
CA MET A 446 10.51 11.65 19.65
C MET A 446 11.05 13.07 19.78
N ALA A 447 10.19 14.04 20.08
CA ALA A 447 10.58 15.42 20.31
C ALA A 447 11.47 15.58 21.56
N ALA A 448 11.12 14.93 22.68
CA ALA A 448 11.92 14.93 23.91
C ALA A 448 13.31 14.31 23.69
N ALA A 449 13.39 13.25 22.88
CA ALA A 449 14.64 12.64 22.48
C ALA A 449 15.35 13.41 21.34
N GLY A 450 14.80 14.52 20.82
CA GLY A 450 15.35 15.30 19.71
C GLY A 450 15.46 14.51 18.40
N LEU A 451 14.58 13.56 18.14
CA LEU A 451 14.58 12.73 16.93
C LEU A 451 13.69 13.34 15.85
N PRO A 452 14.11 13.35 14.57
CA PRO A 452 13.37 14.00 13.48
C PRO A 452 12.23 13.11 12.95
N LEU A 453 11.42 12.58 13.87
CA LEU A 453 10.34 11.63 13.57
C LEU A 453 8.99 12.14 14.06
N ARG A 454 7.95 11.94 13.26
CA ARG A 454 6.55 12.16 13.67
C ARG A 454 5.65 11.05 13.11
N ALA A 455 4.59 10.73 13.84
CA ALA A 455 3.55 9.82 13.38
C ALA A 455 2.44 10.57 12.65
N ALA A 456 1.86 9.92 11.66
CA ALA A 456 0.53 10.22 11.15
C ALA A 456 -0.24 8.91 11.13
N ASN A 457 -1.49 8.90 11.61
CA ASN A 457 -2.26 7.68 11.80
C ASN A 457 -3.68 7.78 11.23
N MET A 458 -4.18 6.67 10.79
CA MET A 458 -5.58 6.37 10.60
C MET A 458 -5.88 5.17 11.51
N THR A 459 -6.44 5.45 12.67
CA THR A 459 -6.57 4.45 13.74
C THR A 459 -5.24 3.70 13.97
N SER A 460 -5.22 2.38 13.88
CA SER A 460 -4.06 1.50 14.11
C SER A 460 -3.10 1.37 12.91
N VAL A 461 -3.32 2.10 11.83
CA VAL A 461 -2.40 2.17 10.69
C VAL A 461 -1.66 3.48 10.71
N TRP A 462 -0.34 3.40 10.81
CA TRP A 462 0.52 4.56 10.96
C TRP A 462 1.48 4.74 9.81
N THR A 463 1.91 5.97 9.61
CA THR A 463 3.05 6.32 8.76
C THR A 463 4.01 7.16 9.58
N ILE A 464 5.28 6.76 9.62
CA ILE A 464 6.32 7.56 10.23
C ILE A 464 6.81 8.58 9.20
N ASN A 465 6.65 9.85 9.53
CA ASN A 465 7.17 10.97 8.81
C ASN A 465 8.57 11.30 9.31
N TYR A 466 9.50 11.47 8.39
CA TYR A 466 10.83 12.03 8.63
C TYR A 466 10.75 13.53 8.32
N ILE A 467 10.85 14.37 9.35
CA ILE A 467 10.58 15.81 9.23
C ILE A 467 11.75 16.60 8.65
N GLU A 468 12.94 16.02 8.65
CA GLU A 468 14.15 16.61 8.10
C GLU A 468 14.60 15.90 6.82
N PRO A 469 15.20 16.60 5.84
CA PRO A 469 15.70 15.97 4.64
C PRO A 469 16.98 15.17 4.93
N SER A 470 17.07 13.91 4.51
CA SER A 470 18.29 13.09 4.63
C SER A 470 18.39 12.07 3.52
N ARG A 471 19.58 11.66 3.19
CA ARG A 471 19.86 10.54 2.29
C ARG A 471 19.92 9.19 3.00
N TYR A 472 19.81 9.15 4.34
CA TYR A 472 20.07 7.96 5.16
C TYR A 472 18.88 7.52 6.02
N HIS A 473 17.68 8.08 5.85
CA HIS A 473 16.49 7.66 6.62
C HIS A 473 16.23 6.15 6.56
N TRP A 474 16.58 5.52 5.45
CA TRP A 474 16.45 4.08 5.25
C TRP A 474 17.34 3.25 6.21
N MET A 475 18.40 3.82 6.80
CA MET A 475 19.21 3.15 7.82
C MET A 475 18.42 2.82 9.09
N PHE A 476 17.41 3.64 9.43
CA PHE A 476 16.66 3.50 10.67
C PHE A 476 15.99 2.12 10.83
N GLN A 477 15.58 1.47 9.74
CA GLN A 477 15.02 0.12 9.79
C GLN A 477 15.98 -0.91 10.41
N PHE A 478 17.30 -0.73 10.22
CA PHE A 478 18.28 -1.66 10.76
C PHE A 478 18.51 -1.42 12.25
N TYR A 479 18.48 -0.18 12.70
CA TYR A 479 18.50 0.15 14.13
C TYR A 479 17.24 -0.32 14.85
N LEU A 480 16.07 -0.16 14.24
CA LEU A 480 14.82 -0.69 14.77
C LEU A 480 14.86 -2.22 14.90
N ARG A 481 15.39 -2.93 13.91
CA ARG A 481 15.53 -4.39 14.02
C ARG A 481 16.53 -4.78 15.11
N ALA A 482 17.64 -4.08 15.23
CA ALA A 482 18.59 -4.28 16.33
C ALA A 482 17.95 -4.00 17.71
N ALA A 483 17.03 -3.05 17.79
CA ALA A 483 16.22 -2.78 18.98
C ALA A 483 15.05 -3.77 19.17
N GLY A 484 14.93 -4.80 18.33
CA GLY A 484 13.90 -5.83 18.48
C GLY A 484 12.55 -5.48 17.85
N VAL A 485 12.50 -4.71 16.79
CA VAL A 485 11.28 -4.38 16.02
C VAL A 485 11.32 -5.04 14.65
N ALA A 486 10.26 -5.77 14.29
CA ALA A 486 10.04 -6.31 12.96
C ALA A 486 9.16 -5.37 12.14
N LEU A 487 9.65 -4.96 10.98
CA LEU A 487 8.95 -4.17 9.98
C LEU A 487 8.67 -5.01 8.73
N SER A 488 7.83 -4.50 7.83
CA SER A 488 7.68 -5.09 6.50
C SER A 488 9.01 -5.11 5.74
N TRP A 489 9.09 -5.83 4.63
CA TRP A 489 10.34 -5.95 3.86
C TRP A 489 10.89 -4.61 3.36
N VAL A 490 10.02 -3.63 3.10
CA VAL A 490 10.43 -2.25 2.76
C VAL A 490 10.99 -1.51 3.97
N GLY A 491 10.55 -1.87 5.17
CA GLY A 491 11.20 -1.52 6.42
C GLY A 491 11.08 -0.08 6.89
N THR A 492 10.43 0.81 6.16
CA THR A 492 10.38 2.22 6.55
C THR A 492 8.99 2.82 6.43
N GLY A 493 8.53 3.44 7.49
CA GLY A 493 7.46 4.40 7.52
C GLY A 493 6.05 3.86 7.71
N ARG A 494 5.71 2.60 7.40
CA ARG A 494 4.36 2.08 7.70
C ARG A 494 4.41 1.10 8.86
N LEU A 495 3.63 1.38 9.89
CA LEU A 495 3.41 0.51 11.04
C LEU A 495 1.93 0.10 11.06
N ILE A 496 1.67 -1.16 11.37
CA ILE A 496 0.32 -1.73 11.37
C ILE A 496 0.14 -2.46 12.69
N PHE A 497 -0.59 -1.85 13.60
CA PHE A 497 -0.84 -2.41 14.91
C PHE A 497 -2.13 -3.24 14.92
N PRO A 498 -2.18 -4.38 15.61
CA PRO A 498 -3.44 -5.06 15.91
C PRO A 498 -4.24 -4.33 17.00
N HIS A 499 -5.54 -4.55 17.05
CA HIS A 499 -6.42 -3.95 18.07
C HIS A 499 -6.12 -4.46 19.49
N SER A 500 -5.55 -5.67 19.59
CA SER A 500 -5.10 -6.26 20.85
C SER A 500 -3.88 -5.59 21.48
N PHE A 501 -3.27 -4.61 20.80
CA PHE A 501 -2.14 -3.86 21.34
C PHE A 501 -2.61 -2.99 22.51
N ASP A 502 -2.14 -3.30 23.72
CA ASP A 502 -2.40 -2.51 24.92
C ASP A 502 -1.39 -1.37 25.10
N ASP A 503 -1.53 -0.60 26.17
CA ASP A 503 -0.64 0.53 26.41
C ASP A 503 0.76 0.07 26.86
N GLY A 504 0.87 -1.06 27.57
CA GLY A 504 2.17 -1.61 27.95
C GLY A 504 3.00 -2.06 26.75
N ALA A 505 2.35 -2.78 25.80
CA ALA A 505 2.99 -3.16 24.55
C ALA A 505 3.37 -1.92 23.71
N PHE A 506 2.54 -0.87 23.75
CA PHE A 506 2.84 0.38 23.05
C PHE A 506 4.03 1.13 23.68
N ASP A 507 4.15 1.14 25.02
CA ASP A 507 5.28 1.74 25.71
C ASP A 507 6.60 1.02 25.40
N ASP A 508 6.61 -0.31 25.30
CA ASP A 508 7.77 -1.07 24.84
C ASP A 508 8.20 -0.65 23.41
N VAL A 509 7.25 -0.50 22.48
CA VAL A 509 7.53 0.00 21.14
C VAL A 509 8.14 1.40 21.19
N LEU A 510 7.57 2.29 21.99
CA LEU A 510 8.03 3.66 22.13
C LEU A 510 9.49 3.72 22.60
N GLN A 511 9.83 2.94 23.65
CA GLN A 511 11.19 2.84 24.17
C GLN A 511 12.16 2.30 23.11
N ARG A 512 11.76 1.29 22.32
CA ARG A 512 12.59 0.74 21.23
C ARG A 512 12.83 1.76 20.12
N PHE A 513 11.84 2.59 19.78
CA PHE A 513 12.01 3.65 18.80
C PHE A 513 12.97 4.73 19.29
N VAL A 514 12.88 5.15 20.54
CA VAL A 514 13.82 6.10 21.15
C VAL A 514 15.23 5.52 21.14
N ALA A 515 15.43 4.32 21.67
CA ALA A 515 16.74 3.67 21.74
C ALA A 515 17.37 3.49 20.35
N ALA A 516 16.60 3.06 19.35
CA ALA A 516 17.05 2.93 17.97
C ALA A 516 17.44 4.30 17.36
N GLY A 517 16.66 5.34 17.64
CA GLY A 517 16.94 6.70 17.16
C GLY A 517 18.20 7.30 17.79
N GLU A 518 18.39 7.11 19.09
CA GLU A 518 19.58 7.56 19.81
C GLU A 518 20.84 6.83 19.35
N ALA A 519 20.77 5.50 19.16
CA ALA A 519 21.88 4.72 18.61
C ALA A 519 22.25 5.20 17.19
N MET A 520 21.27 5.42 16.33
CA MET A 520 21.48 5.97 14.99
C MET A 520 22.10 7.37 15.01
N ARG A 521 21.76 8.18 16.04
CA ARG A 521 22.33 9.51 16.24
C ARG A 521 23.79 9.41 16.68
N ALA A 522 24.09 8.57 17.67
CA ALA A 522 25.45 8.36 18.16
C ALA A 522 26.40 7.91 17.03
N ASP A 523 25.88 7.20 16.06
CA ASP A 523 26.61 6.75 14.87
C ASP A 523 26.61 7.79 13.72
N GLY A 524 26.13 9.02 13.94
CA GLY A 524 26.22 10.13 12.98
C GLY A 524 25.26 10.05 11.78
N TRP A 525 24.27 9.15 11.77
CA TRP A 525 23.38 8.98 10.61
C TRP A 525 22.24 10.01 10.54
N TRP A 526 21.93 10.72 11.65
CA TRP A 526 21.02 11.87 11.66
C TRP A 526 21.70 13.20 11.31
N TRP A 527 23.04 13.20 11.10
CA TRP A 527 23.71 14.41 10.63
C TRP A 527 23.13 14.86 9.28
N GLN A 528 22.99 16.15 9.12
CA GLN A 528 22.56 16.77 7.87
C GLN A 528 23.29 18.10 7.65
N ASP A 529 23.53 18.40 6.38
CA ASP A 529 23.97 19.73 5.99
C ASP A 529 22.87 20.75 6.32
N PRO A 530 23.17 21.87 7.01
CA PRO A 530 22.20 22.94 7.28
C PRO A 530 21.50 23.50 6.01
N GLN A 531 22.12 23.36 4.83
CA GLN A 531 21.55 23.75 3.55
C GLN A 531 20.80 22.61 2.83
N ALA A 532 20.72 21.44 3.43
CA ALA A 532 20.04 20.31 2.84
C ALA A 532 18.55 20.60 2.62
N SER A 533 18.04 20.19 1.48
CA SER A 533 16.62 20.25 1.16
C SER A 533 16.23 19.10 0.25
N ASP A 534 14.96 18.71 0.26
CA ASP A 534 14.45 17.70 -0.67
C ASP A 534 14.71 18.05 -2.13
N LYS A 535 14.71 19.33 -2.46
CA LYS A 535 15.00 19.82 -3.80
C LYS A 535 16.48 19.59 -4.15
N ALA A 536 17.39 19.89 -3.22
CA ALA A 536 18.82 19.66 -3.40
C ALA A 536 19.13 18.17 -3.54
N ILE A 537 18.55 17.31 -2.70
CA ILE A 537 18.71 15.85 -2.78
C ILE A 537 18.23 15.33 -4.14
N ARG A 538 17.04 15.72 -4.59
CA ARG A 538 16.51 15.30 -5.89
C ARG A 538 17.36 15.77 -7.06
N ARG A 539 17.89 16.99 -6.99
CA ARG A 539 18.79 17.53 -8.02
C ARG A 539 20.09 16.75 -8.08
N SER A 540 20.71 16.47 -6.94
CA SER A 540 21.95 15.70 -6.90
C SER A 540 21.77 14.27 -7.41
N LEU A 541 20.66 13.60 -7.06
CA LEU A 541 20.33 12.28 -7.59
C LEU A 541 20.16 12.29 -9.11
N LEU A 542 19.49 13.31 -9.66
CA LEU A 542 19.36 13.48 -11.11
C LEU A 542 20.72 13.64 -11.79
N VAL A 543 21.61 14.47 -11.22
CA VAL A 543 22.98 14.63 -11.72
C VAL A 543 23.76 13.33 -11.68
N GLU A 544 23.67 12.56 -10.60
CA GLU A 544 24.31 11.24 -10.47
C GLU A 544 23.81 10.27 -11.56
N MET A 545 22.49 10.21 -11.78
CA MET A 545 21.90 9.38 -12.83
C MET A 545 22.35 9.78 -14.22
N LEU A 546 22.43 11.09 -14.50
CA LEU A 546 22.92 11.60 -15.78
C LEU A 546 24.40 11.27 -15.98
N ARG A 547 25.24 11.45 -14.97
CA ARG A 547 26.66 11.05 -15.01
C ARG A 547 26.84 9.56 -15.25
N ALA A 548 26.07 8.73 -14.55
CA ALA A 548 26.12 7.27 -14.73
C ALA A 548 25.68 6.84 -16.14
N ARG A 549 24.74 7.57 -16.78
CA ARG A 549 24.26 7.25 -18.13
C ARG A 549 25.18 7.70 -19.25
N PHE A 550 25.75 8.92 -19.13
CA PHE A 550 26.48 9.57 -20.23
C PHE A 550 28.00 9.60 -20.04
N GLY A 551 28.50 8.98 -18.96
CA GLY A 551 29.89 9.10 -18.55
C GLY A 551 30.20 10.48 -17.98
N SER A 552 31.39 10.68 -17.49
CA SER A 552 31.89 12.02 -17.21
C SER A 552 32.00 12.74 -18.56
N PHE A 553 31.06 13.64 -18.87
CA PHE A 553 31.33 14.67 -19.87
C PHE A 553 32.66 15.30 -19.44
N GLY A 554 33.69 15.13 -20.27
CA GLY A 554 35.04 15.56 -19.99
C GLY A 554 35.03 16.96 -19.39
N SER A 555 35.86 17.17 -18.41
CA SER A 555 36.17 18.48 -17.88
C SER A 555 36.38 19.43 -19.07
N PHE A 556 35.40 20.24 -19.38
CA PHE A 556 35.64 21.42 -20.18
C PHE A 556 36.52 22.30 -19.31
N GLY A 557 37.79 22.30 -19.68
CA GLY A 557 38.79 23.12 -19.07
C GLY A 557 38.49 24.61 -19.29
N GLY A 558 38.95 25.37 -18.39
CA GLY A 558 39.01 26.82 -18.39
C GLY A 558 39.24 27.31 -17.01
#